data_e13f5a49396146edb232531e12b13144
#
_entry.id   e13f5a49396146edb232531e12b13144
#
_cell.length_a   1.000
_cell.length_b   1.000
_cell.length_c   1.000
_cell.angle_alpha   90.00
_cell.angle_beta   90.00
_cell.angle_gamma   90.00
#
_symmetry.space_group_name_H-M   'P 1'
#
loop_
_entity.id
_entity.type
_entity.pdbx_description
1 polymer ?
#
loop_
_entity_poly.entity_id
_entity_poly.type
_entity_poly.pdbx_seq_one_letter_code
_entity_poly.pdbx_strand_id
1 'polypeptide(L)'
;MSVEASKIECCPELLGNHAALLCLLPHQRSYLHRALALVGTGTRLVKASAAEVYAQSVCSRVAELDNGLGSLRLVQRFVGALANDSDPDPDIYRYHYENFVFRCIGLVDRAHLLVAAALLMSKKRGNMPDNHLIEGQVKNRNAGVHAALLEVKATVQLYRRPRNELVHASAYSCRDLGVLGGVLYLDLNAEGVDIEAVARALFSEGSNEIATTLEALTLKLGALLEAMHPMFELVAKAATKKAASKEAVE
;
A
#
# COMPACT_ATOMS: atom_id res chain seq x y z
N MET A 1 -28.58 15.14 -28.47
CA MET A 1 -27.47 14.37 -27.96
C MET A 1 -27.09 14.94 -26.59
N SER A 2 -27.65 14.40 -25.54
CA SER A 2 -27.36 14.78 -24.15
C SER A 2 -26.07 14.11 -23.73
N VAL A 3 -25.06 14.91 -23.44
CA VAL A 3 -23.82 14.45 -22.81
C VAL A 3 -24.19 14.12 -21.35
N GLU A 4 -24.30 12.83 -21.05
CA GLU A 4 -24.38 12.38 -19.66
C GLU A 4 -23.15 12.85 -18.93
N ALA A 5 -23.37 13.66 -17.90
CA ALA A 5 -22.34 14.07 -16.97
C ALA A 5 -21.74 12.82 -16.32
N SER A 6 -20.51 12.49 -16.70
CA SER A 6 -19.73 11.43 -16.07
C SER A 6 -19.74 11.68 -14.55
N LYS A 7 -20.24 10.73 -13.78
CA LYS A 7 -20.08 10.71 -12.32
C LYS A 7 -18.62 11.02 -12.00
N ILE A 8 -18.39 12.12 -11.30
CA ILE A 8 -17.10 12.42 -10.70
C ILE A 8 -16.87 11.26 -9.71
N GLU A 9 -16.04 10.29 -10.10
CA GLU A 9 -15.56 9.26 -9.18
C GLU A 9 -14.90 10.03 -8.02
N CYS A 10 -15.45 9.88 -6.83
CA CYS A 10 -14.89 10.46 -5.61
C CYS A 10 -13.43 9.99 -5.52
N CYS A 11 -12.48 10.93 -5.65
CA CYS A 11 -11.05 10.60 -5.53
C CYS A 11 -10.85 9.87 -4.21
N PRO A 12 -10.31 8.65 -4.22
CA PRO A 12 -10.14 7.88 -3.00
C PRO A 12 -9.25 8.66 -2.03
N GLU A 13 -9.67 8.71 -0.76
CA GLU A 13 -8.91 9.39 0.27
C GLU A 13 -7.49 8.79 0.38
N LEU A 14 -6.47 9.63 0.25
CA LEU A 14 -5.08 9.22 0.35
C LEU A 14 -4.67 9.15 1.82
N LEU A 15 -3.87 8.16 2.19
CA LEU A 15 -3.25 8.07 3.52
C LEU A 15 -2.38 9.31 3.82
N GLY A 16 -1.78 9.91 2.79
CA GLY A 16 -1.02 11.16 2.91
C GLY A 16 -1.84 12.35 3.42
N ASN A 17 -3.17 12.30 3.34
CA ASN A 17 -4.08 13.32 3.88
C ASN A 17 -4.57 13.00 5.30
N HIS A 18 -4.13 11.88 5.89
CA HIS A 18 -4.59 11.45 7.21
C HIS A 18 -4.26 12.46 8.30
N ALA A 19 -5.23 12.71 9.20
CA ALA A 19 -5.11 13.72 10.25
C ALA A 19 -3.87 13.53 11.15
N ALA A 20 -3.46 12.29 11.40
CA ALA A 20 -2.27 11.97 12.18
C ALA A 20 -0.97 12.58 11.61
N LEU A 21 -0.91 12.91 10.33
CA LEU A 21 0.27 13.48 9.67
C LEU A 21 0.33 15.01 9.72
N LEU A 22 -0.75 15.69 10.10
CA LEU A 22 -0.85 17.15 10.03
C LEU A 22 0.28 17.85 10.80
N CYS A 23 0.70 17.31 11.93
CA CYS A 23 1.79 17.87 12.74
C CYS A 23 3.18 17.79 12.05
N LEU A 24 3.34 16.87 11.08
CA LEU A 24 4.58 16.70 10.33
C LEU A 24 4.64 17.56 9.06
N LEU A 25 3.49 17.99 8.50
CA LEU A 25 3.42 18.68 7.21
C LEU A 25 4.27 19.97 7.15
N PRO A 26 4.34 20.84 8.18
CA PRO A 26 5.19 22.02 8.12
C PRO A 26 6.66 21.65 7.92
N HIS A 27 7.15 20.63 8.63
CA HIS A 27 8.52 20.16 8.53
C HIS A 27 8.81 19.50 7.19
N GLN A 28 7.88 18.70 6.67
CA GLN A 28 7.99 18.09 5.34
C GLN A 28 8.04 19.16 4.24
N ARG A 29 7.15 20.15 4.28
CA ARG A 29 7.14 21.26 3.32
C ARG A 29 8.47 22.02 3.32
N SER A 30 9.00 22.34 4.51
CA SER A 30 10.30 23.00 4.65
C SER A 30 11.43 22.17 4.03
N TYR A 31 11.44 20.84 4.29
CA TYR A 31 12.42 19.93 3.66
C TYR A 31 12.31 19.96 2.13
N LEU A 32 11.10 19.83 1.60
CA LEU A 32 10.86 19.80 0.14
C LEU A 32 11.24 21.10 -0.55
N HIS A 33 11.00 22.25 0.08
CA HIS A 33 11.46 23.56 -0.44
C HIS A 33 12.98 23.60 -0.56
N ARG A 34 13.72 23.12 0.45
CA ARG A 34 15.18 23.04 0.42
C ARG A 34 15.67 22.05 -0.66
N ALA A 35 15.01 20.90 -0.78
CA ALA A 35 15.33 19.91 -1.80
C ALA A 35 15.09 20.46 -3.21
N LEU A 36 13.97 21.16 -3.43
CA LEU A 36 13.63 21.75 -4.71
C LEU A 36 14.66 22.79 -5.18
N ALA A 37 15.19 23.59 -4.25
CA ALA A 37 16.25 24.56 -4.55
C ALA A 37 17.56 23.91 -5.03
N LEU A 38 17.75 22.61 -4.82
CA LEU A 38 18.92 21.85 -5.24
C LEU A 38 18.70 21.08 -6.54
N VAL A 39 17.47 21.05 -7.08
CA VAL A 39 17.18 20.38 -8.35
C VAL A 39 17.99 21.04 -9.48
N GLY A 40 18.68 20.23 -10.25
CA GLY A 40 19.56 20.68 -11.35
C GLY A 40 20.95 21.18 -10.94
N THR A 41 21.25 21.32 -9.62
CA THR A 41 22.57 21.80 -9.14
C THR A 41 23.63 20.70 -9.04
N GLY A 42 23.26 19.41 -9.23
CA GLY A 42 24.13 18.25 -8.99
C GLY A 42 24.34 17.92 -7.49
N THR A 43 23.87 18.77 -6.57
CA THR A 43 23.97 18.56 -5.13
C THR A 43 22.89 17.58 -4.66
N ARG A 44 23.31 16.48 -4.00
CA ARG A 44 22.39 15.44 -3.51
C ARG A 44 22.06 15.55 -2.02
N LEU A 45 22.78 16.39 -1.27
CA LEU A 45 22.60 16.50 0.18
C LEU A 45 21.79 17.74 0.53
N VAL A 46 20.63 17.51 1.13
CA VAL A 46 19.78 18.58 1.67
C VAL A 46 20.20 18.88 3.11
N LYS A 47 20.62 20.12 3.37
CA LYS A 47 20.86 20.57 4.76
C LYS A 47 19.49 20.78 5.42
N ALA A 48 19.12 19.90 6.36
CA ALA A 48 17.83 19.90 7.01
C ALA A 48 17.96 19.61 8.52
N SER A 49 16.99 20.07 9.29
CA SER A 49 16.88 19.75 10.70
C SER A 49 16.48 18.28 10.91
N ALA A 50 16.70 17.74 12.12
CA ALA A 50 16.29 16.39 12.45
C ALA A 50 14.77 16.16 12.27
N ALA A 51 13.94 17.18 12.60
CA ALA A 51 12.50 17.10 12.41
C ALA A 51 12.09 17.09 10.92
N GLU A 52 12.76 17.89 10.08
CA GLU A 52 12.53 17.88 8.63
C GLU A 52 12.91 16.52 8.01
N VAL A 53 14.04 15.94 8.42
CA VAL A 53 14.48 14.62 7.97
C VAL A 53 13.52 13.53 8.42
N TYR A 54 13.06 13.59 9.68
CA TYR A 54 12.06 12.67 10.22
C TYR A 54 10.74 12.76 9.45
N ALA A 55 10.19 13.96 9.31
CA ALA A 55 8.93 14.18 8.61
C ALA A 55 9.01 13.66 7.15
N GLN A 56 10.10 14.00 6.44
CA GLN A 56 10.32 13.51 5.09
C GLN A 56 10.41 11.98 5.04
N SER A 57 11.10 11.36 5.99
CA SER A 57 11.23 9.91 6.04
C SER A 57 9.87 9.22 6.24
N VAL A 58 9.06 9.70 7.19
CA VAL A 58 7.70 9.17 7.44
C VAL A 58 6.79 9.40 6.25
N CYS A 59 6.67 10.64 5.77
CA CYS A 59 5.75 10.98 4.67
C CYS A 59 6.11 10.28 3.36
N SER A 60 7.40 10.05 3.07
CA SER A 60 7.81 9.23 1.92
C SER A 60 7.33 7.79 2.02
N ARG A 61 7.33 7.19 3.22
CA ARG A 61 6.81 5.83 3.41
C ARG A 61 5.29 5.77 3.28
N VAL A 62 4.59 6.80 3.73
CA VAL A 62 3.14 6.92 3.51
C VAL A 62 2.83 7.04 2.01
N ALA A 63 3.58 7.86 1.27
CA ALA A 63 3.42 7.97 -0.18
C ALA A 63 3.67 6.63 -0.91
N GLU A 64 4.61 5.80 -0.44
CA GLU A 64 4.82 4.45 -0.97
C GLU A 64 3.62 3.51 -0.70
N LEU A 65 2.94 3.67 0.44
CA LEU A 65 1.70 2.94 0.72
C LEU A 65 0.56 3.41 -0.19
N ASP A 66 0.39 4.72 -0.37
CA ASP A 66 -0.60 5.29 -1.30
C ASP A 66 -0.39 4.80 -2.74
N ASN A 67 0.86 4.77 -3.20
CA ASN A 67 1.22 4.21 -4.51
C ASN A 67 0.86 2.72 -4.60
N GLY A 68 1.05 1.96 -3.53
CA GLY A 68 0.66 0.55 -3.45
C GLY A 68 -0.84 0.37 -3.54
N LEU A 69 -1.62 1.11 -2.74
CA LEU A 69 -3.09 1.11 -2.78
C LEU A 69 -3.62 1.57 -4.15
N GLY A 70 -3.02 2.62 -4.74
CA GLY A 70 -3.35 3.06 -6.10
C GLY A 70 -3.15 1.96 -7.14
N SER A 71 -2.08 1.19 -7.01
CA SER A 71 -1.83 0.04 -7.88
C SER A 71 -2.85 -1.07 -7.71
N LEU A 72 -3.32 -1.34 -6.48
CA LEU A 72 -4.38 -2.32 -6.22
C LEU A 72 -5.73 -1.86 -6.80
N ARG A 73 -6.05 -0.55 -6.72
CA ARG A 73 -7.25 0.02 -7.37
C ARG A 73 -7.21 -0.16 -8.89
N LEU A 74 -6.03 -0.01 -9.50
CA LEU A 74 -5.88 -0.29 -10.94
C LEU A 74 -6.14 -1.77 -11.25
N VAL A 75 -5.60 -2.69 -10.46
CA VAL A 75 -5.86 -4.13 -10.64
C VAL A 75 -7.36 -4.44 -10.51
N GLN A 76 -8.02 -3.91 -9.47
CA GLN A 76 -9.46 -4.08 -9.29
C GLN A 76 -10.27 -3.60 -10.51
N ARG A 77 -9.91 -2.43 -11.06
CA ARG A 77 -10.56 -1.91 -12.27
C ARG A 77 -10.37 -2.81 -13.48
N PHE A 78 -9.16 -3.34 -13.67
CA PHE A 78 -8.90 -4.26 -14.80
C PHE A 78 -9.67 -5.57 -14.65
N VAL A 79 -9.65 -6.19 -13.47
CA VAL A 79 -10.41 -7.42 -13.20
C VAL A 79 -11.91 -7.18 -13.32
N GLY A 80 -12.42 -6.05 -12.82
CA GLY A 80 -13.83 -5.68 -12.96
C GLY A 80 -14.24 -5.40 -14.43
N ALA A 81 -13.32 -4.88 -15.25
CA ALA A 81 -13.57 -4.71 -16.68
C ALA A 81 -13.69 -6.08 -17.39
N LEU A 82 -12.80 -7.04 -17.09
CA LEU A 82 -12.87 -8.40 -17.64
C LEU A 82 -14.16 -9.12 -17.28
N ALA A 83 -14.72 -8.88 -16.09
CA ALA A 83 -16.01 -9.46 -15.69
C ALA A 83 -17.20 -8.95 -16.52
N ASN A 84 -17.02 -7.84 -17.25
CA ASN A 84 -18.03 -7.24 -18.13
C ASN A 84 -17.65 -7.36 -19.63
N ASP A 85 -16.57 -8.05 -19.95
CA ASP A 85 -16.11 -8.24 -21.32
C ASP A 85 -17.01 -9.28 -22.05
N SER A 86 -17.17 -9.08 -23.36
CA SER A 86 -17.83 -10.03 -24.23
C SER A 86 -16.96 -11.26 -24.54
N ASP A 87 -15.64 -11.12 -24.43
CA ASP A 87 -14.65 -12.18 -24.66
C ASP A 87 -13.70 -12.26 -23.44
N PRO A 88 -14.14 -12.89 -22.33
CA PRO A 88 -13.40 -12.92 -21.09
C PRO A 88 -12.17 -13.84 -21.19
N ASP A 89 -10.96 -13.27 -21.04
CA ASP A 89 -9.67 -13.97 -21.12
C ASP A 89 -9.17 -14.41 -19.73
N PRO A 90 -9.09 -15.74 -19.45
CA PRO A 90 -8.58 -16.27 -18.20
C PRO A 90 -7.09 -15.97 -17.92
N ASP A 91 -6.28 -15.80 -18.96
CA ASP A 91 -4.84 -15.52 -18.79
C ASP A 91 -4.61 -14.07 -18.39
N ILE A 92 -5.39 -13.13 -18.93
CA ILE A 92 -5.38 -11.74 -18.49
C ILE A 92 -5.89 -11.63 -17.05
N TYR A 93 -6.97 -12.35 -16.69
CA TYR A 93 -7.44 -12.42 -15.32
C TYR A 93 -6.34 -12.93 -14.39
N ARG A 94 -5.69 -14.06 -14.72
CA ARG A 94 -4.61 -14.66 -13.95
C ARG A 94 -3.49 -13.66 -13.71
N TYR A 95 -3.02 -12.97 -14.74
CA TYR A 95 -1.97 -11.97 -14.66
C TYR A 95 -2.32 -10.85 -13.68
N HIS A 96 -3.54 -10.31 -13.73
CA HIS A 96 -3.96 -9.25 -12.83
C HIS A 96 -4.14 -9.76 -11.39
N TYR A 97 -4.67 -10.97 -11.21
CA TYR A 97 -4.83 -11.53 -9.87
C TYR A 97 -3.48 -11.86 -9.21
N GLU A 98 -2.51 -12.37 -9.95
CA GLU A 98 -1.12 -12.53 -9.46
C GLU A 98 -0.52 -11.19 -9.03
N ASN A 99 -0.73 -10.14 -9.80
CA ASN A 99 -0.29 -8.79 -9.47
C ASN A 99 -0.94 -8.28 -8.17
N PHE A 100 -2.23 -8.58 -7.95
CA PHE A 100 -2.92 -8.29 -6.70
C PHE A 100 -2.24 -9.00 -5.52
N VAL A 101 -2.02 -10.31 -5.61
CA VAL A 101 -1.41 -11.11 -4.55
C VAL A 101 -0.02 -10.58 -4.16
N PHE A 102 0.84 -10.28 -5.14
CA PHE A 102 2.17 -9.71 -4.87
C PHE A 102 2.10 -8.34 -4.19
N ARG A 103 1.20 -7.47 -4.63
CA ARG A 103 1.08 -6.10 -4.11
C ARG A 103 0.50 -6.08 -2.70
N CYS A 104 -0.46 -6.95 -2.37
CA CYS A 104 -1.00 -7.08 -1.02
C CYS A 104 0.10 -7.39 0.00
N ILE A 105 0.95 -8.38 -0.29
CA ILE A 105 2.07 -8.72 0.60
C ILE A 105 3.10 -7.59 0.64
N GLY A 106 3.39 -6.95 -0.50
CA GLY A 106 4.29 -5.81 -0.55
C GLY A 106 3.83 -4.59 0.27
N LEU A 107 2.52 -4.39 0.46
CA LEU A 107 2.00 -3.35 1.36
C LEU A 107 2.32 -3.62 2.82
N VAL A 108 2.30 -4.89 3.26
CA VAL A 108 2.73 -5.25 4.63
C VAL A 108 4.19 -4.89 4.85
N ASP A 109 5.07 -5.20 3.90
CA ASP A 109 6.49 -4.85 4.00
C ASP A 109 6.68 -3.32 4.10
N ARG A 110 5.93 -2.54 3.31
CA ARG A 110 5.95 -1.07 3.37
C ARG A 110 5.41 -0.53 4.68
N ALA A 111 4.37 -1.15 5.26
CA ALA A 111 3.86 -0.79 6.58
C ALA A 111 4.92 -1.01 7.67
N HIS A 112 5.67 -2.11 7.62
CA HIS A 112 6.80 -2.33 8.53
C HIS A 112 7.88 -1.24 8.37
N LEU A 113 8.22 -0.88 7.13
CA LEU A 113 9.20 0.18 6.87
C LEU A 113 8.72 1.56 7.34
N LEU A 114 7.42 1.85 7.27
CA LEU A 114 6.83 3.05 7.85
C LEU A 114 7.02 3.08 9.37
N VAL A 115 6.70 1.98 10.04
CA VAL A 115 6.88 1.84 11.49
C VAL A 115 8.36 1.97 11.88
N ALA A 116 9.27 1.37 11.12
CA ALA A 116 10.71 1.51 11.34
C ALA A 116 11.17 2.96 11.21
N ALA A 117 10.65 3.72 10.24
CA ALA A 117 10.94 5.14 10.07
C ALA A 117 10.39 5.97 11.25
N ALA A 118 9.15 5.72 11.68
CA ALA A 118 8.51 6.39 12.79
C ALA A 118 9.25 6.18 14.14
N LEU A 119 9.81 4.98 14.34
CA LEU A 119 10.60 4.63 15.53
C LEU A 119 12.08 4.98 15.42
N LEU A 120 12.52 5.67 14.36
CA LEU A 120 13.92 6.00 14.09
C LEU A 120 14.84 4.77 14.14
N MET A 121 14.38 3.62 13.65
CA MET A 121 15.20 2.42 13.62
C MET A 121 16.33 2.57 12.62
N SER A 122 17.56 2.41 13.10
CA SER A 122 18.75 2.57 12.27
C SER A 122 18.96 1.38 11.32
N LYS A 123 19.42 1.66 10.11
CA LYS A 123 19.90 0.65 9.17
C LYS A 123 21.18 0.02 9.72
N LYS A 124 21.19 -1.29 9.93
CA LYS A 124 22.44 -2.00 10.22
C LYS A 124 23.14 -2.33 8.90
N ARG A 125 24.39 -1.89 8.73
CA ARG A 125 25.25 -2.16 7.55
C ARG A 125 24.58 -1.83 6.20
N GLY A 126 23.78 -0.76 6.14
CA GLY A 126 23.11 -0.35 4.90
C GLY A 126 21.81 -1.09 4.55
N ASN A 127 21.50 -2.20 5.22
CA ASN A 127 20.28 -2.96 4.99
C ASN A 127 19.16 -2.44 5.90
N MET A 128 17.92 -2.40 5.37
CA MET A 128 16.73 -2.15 6.17
C MET A 128 16.52 -3.33 7.13
N PRO A 129 16.02 -3.07 8.37
CA PRO A 129 15.65 -4.15 9.28
C PRO A 129 14.56 -5.02 8.66
N ASP A 130 14.63 -6.34 8.89
CA ASP A 130 13.58 -7.25 8.47
C ASP A 130 12.29 -7.06 9.31
N ASN A 131 11.17 -7.56 8.80
CA ASN A 131 9.86 -7.39 9.42
C ASN A 131 9.81 -7.99 10.85
N HIS A 132 10.49 -9.11 11.08
CA HIS A 132 10.51 -9.76 12.38
C HIS A 132 11.25 -8.93 13.44
N LEU A 133 12.38 -8.34 13.05
CA LEU A 133 13.12 -7.43 13.92
C LEU A 133 12.30 -6.17 14.24
N ILE A 134 11.58 -5.62 13.25
CA ILE A 134 10.68 -4.48 13.45
C ILE A 134 9.58 -4.84 14.44
N GLU A 135 8.85 -5.95 14.21
CA GLU A 135 7.79 -6.44 15.10
C GLU A 135 8.30 -6.61 16.55
N GLY A 136 9.45 -7.25 16.72
CA GLY A 136 10.05 -7.47 18.05
C GLY A 136 10.38 -6.17 18.79
N GLN A 137 10.93 -5.17 18.10
CA GLN A 137 11.22 -3.87 18.70
C GLN A 137 9.96 -3.06 19.00
N VAL A 138 8.99 -3.06 18.10
CA VAL A 138 7.71 -2.36 18.27
C VAL A 138 6.93 -2.90 19.45
N LYS A 139 6.84 -4.23 19.58
CA LYS A 139 6.17 -4.91 20.70
C LYS A 139 6.62 -4.38 22.06
N ASN A 140 7.92 -4.14 22.20
CA ASN A 140 8.50 -3.68 23.47
C ASN A 140 8.40 -2.16 23.69
N ARG A 141 8.22 -1.38 22.63
CA ARG A 141 8.22 0.09 22.70
C ARG A 141 6.83 0.72 22.65
N ASN A 142 5.93 0.12 21.86
CA ASN A 142 4.59 0.63 21.63
C ASN A 142 3.62 -0.51 21.27
N ALA A 143 2.92 -1.03 22.27
CA ALA A 143 1.97 -2.12 22.09
C ALA A 143 0.81 -1.76 21.14
N GLY A 144 0.36 -0.51 21.11
CA GLY A 144 -0.72 -0.05 20.24
C GLY A 144 -0.30 -0.10 18.77
N VAL A 145 0.90 0.41 18.45
CA VAL A 145 1.44 0.33 17.07
C VAL A 145 1.69 -1.11 16.67
N HIS A 146 2.19 -1.96 17.60
CA HIS A 146 2.37 -3.38 17.33
C HIS A 146 1.06 -4.07 16.98
N ALA A 147 0.00 -3.84 17.76
CA ALA A 147 -1.32 -4.41 17.49
C ALA A 147 -1.86 -3.97 16.12
N ALA A 148 -1.80 -2.66 15.82
CA ALA A 148 -2.25 -2.13 14.53
C ALA A 148 -1.45 -2.71 13.33
N LEU A 149 -0.14 -2.91 13.49
CA LEU A 149 0.71 -3.54 12.46
C LEU A 149 0.32 -4.99 12.22
N LEU A 150 0.01 -5.75 13.29
CA LEU A 150 -0.46 -7.13 13.17
C LEU A 150 -1.83 -7.22 12.48
N GLU A 151 -2.72 -6.24 12.69
CA GLU A 151 -4.00 -6.15 11.98
C GLU A 151 -3.79 -5.96 10.46
N VAL A 152 -2.87 -5.08 10.04
CA VAL A 152 -2.50 -4.93 8.62
C VAL A 152 -2.00 -6.27 8.05
N LYS A 153 -1.14 -6.98 8.78
CA LYS A 153 -0.58 -8.27 8.37
C LYS A 153 -1.67 -9.36 8.27
N ALA A 154 -2.60 -9.38 9.23
CA ALA A 154 -3.71 -10.33 9.27
C ALA A 154 -4.64 -10.17 8.06
N THR A 155 -4.89 -8.95 7.60
CA THR A 155 -5.78 -8.66 6.47
C THR A 155 -5.36 -9.40 5.19
N VAL A 156 -4.07 -9.63 4.99
CA VAL A 156 -3.55 -10.28 3.78
C VAL A 156 -2.96 -11.68 4.04
N GLN A 157 -3.18 -12.24 5.21
CA GLN A 157 -2.57 -13.50 5.62
C GLN A 157 -2.89 -14.66 4.66
N LEU A 158 -4.10 -14.68 4.10
CA LEU A 158 -4.54 -15.71 3.16
C LEU A 158 -3.74 -15.69 1.84
N TYR A 159 -3.17 -14.55 1.44
CA TYR A 159 -2.38 -14.41 0.21
C TYR A 159 -0.90 -14.81 0.37
N ARG A 160 -0.42 -15.11 1.58
CA ARG A 160 1.00 -15.50 1.78
C ARG A 160 1.36 -16.81 1.11
N ARG A 161 0.49 -17.80 1.22
CA ARG A 161 0.71 -19.09 0.56
C ARG A 161 0.66 -18.97 -0.96
N PRO A 162 -0.40 -18.41 -1.60
CA PRO A 162 -0.42 -18.16 -3.03
C PRO A 162 0.81 -17.37 -3.52
N ARG A 163 1.22 -16.31 -2.82
CA ARG A 163 2.42 -15.55 -3.19
C ARG A 163 3.69 -16.41 -3.19
N ASN A 164 3.86 -17.28 -2.21
CA ASN A 164 5.03 -18.15 -2.16
C ASN A 164 5.02 -19.20 -3.28
N GLU A 165 3.86 -19.74 -3.61
CA GLU A 165 3.67 -20.65 -4.73
C GLU A 165 4.02 -19.94 -6.06
N LEU A 166 3.56 -18.70 -6.26
CA LEU A 166 3.89 -17.89 -7.43
C LEU A 166 5.40 -17.61 -7.58
N VAL A 167 6.11 -17.40 -6.47
CA VAL A 167 7.56 -17.14 -6.53
C VAL A 167 8.37 -18.39 -6.81
N HIS A 168 7.93 -19.55 -6.31
CA HIS A 168 8.80 -20.73 -6.22
C HIS A 168 8.31 -21.95 -7.01
N ALA A 169 7.06 -21.99 -7.46
CA ALA A 169 6.49 -23.23 -8.00
C ALA A 169 5.72 -23.06 -9.30
N SER A 170 4.64 -22.26 -9.33
CA SER A 170 3.70 -22.27 -10.45
C SER A 170 2.90 -20.96 -10.54
N ALA A 171 2.34 -20.69 -11.73
CA ALA A 171 1.36 -19.63 -11.92
C ALA A 171 0.13 -19.82 -11.02
N TYR A 172 -0.56 -18.73 -10.71
CA TYR A 172 -1.80 -18.79 -9.95
C TYR A 172 -2.83 -19.67 -10.65
N SER A 173 -3.39 -20.59 -9.90
CA SER A 173 -4.50 -21.41 -10.35
C SER A 173 -5.41 -21.72 -9.18
N CYS A 174 -6.72 -21.60 -9.41
CA CYS A 174 -7.74 -22.25 -8.61
C CYS A 174 -8.42 -23.30 -9.47
N ARG A 175 -9.25 -24.16 -8.86
CA ARG A 175 -9.93 -25.24 -9.59
C ARG A 175 -10.70 -24.70 -10.80
N ASP A 176 -11.50 -23.67 -10.58
CA ASP A 176 -12.42 -23.16 -11.60
C ASP A 176 -11.68 -22.45 -12.73
N LEU A 177 -10.64 -21.68 -12.41
CA LEU A 177 -9.76 -21.07 -13.41
C LEU A 177 -9.00 -22.13 -14.24
N GLY A 178 -8.57 -23.21 -13.59
CA GLY A 178 -7.90 -24.32 -14.28
C GLY A 178 -8.84 -25.08 -15.22
N VAL A 179 -10.08 -25.33 -14.80
CA VAL A 179 -11.11 -25.97 -15.62
C VAL A 179 -11.47 -25.06 -16.80
N LEU A 180 -11.74 -23.78 -16.55
CA LEU A 180 -12.06 -22.79 -17.57
C LEU A 180 -10.96 -22.70 -18.64
N GLY A 181 -9.72 -22.53 -18.22
CA GLY A 181 -8.56 -22.48 -19.12
C GLY A 181 -8.39 -23.78 -19.93
N GLY A 182 -8.61 -24.95 -19.31
CA GLY A 182 -8.56 -26.24 -20.00
C GLY A 182 -9.64 -26.42 -21.05
N VAL A 183 -10.88 -26.01 -20.73
CA VAL A 183 -12.00 -26.05 -21.68
C VAL A 183 -11.73 -25.17 -22.90
N LEU A 184 -11.28 -23.94 -22.69
CA LEU A 184 -10.95 -23.01 -23.77
C LEU A 184 -9.74 -23.49 -24.60
N TYR A 185 -8.68 -23.97 -23.92
CA TYR A 185 -7.47 -24.45 -24.61
C TYR A 185 -7.75 -25.66 -25.52
N LEU A 186 -8.63 -26.57 -25.10
CA LEU A 186 -8.96 -27.79 -25.81
C LEU A 186 -10.17 -27.63 -26.77
N ASP A 187 -10.72 -26.43 -26.86
CA ASP A 187 -11.94 -26.12 -27.63
C ASP A 187 -13.08 -27.13 -27.34
N LEU A 188 -13.26 -27.43 -26.05
CA LEU A 188 -14.25 -28.43 -25.64
C LEU A 188 -15.65 -27.82 -25.68
N ASN A 189 -16.52 -28.51 -26.47
CA ASN A 189 -17.94 -28.18 -26.46
C ASN A 189 -18.58 -28.66 -25.14
N ALA A 190 -18.84 -27.72 -24.22
CA ALA A 190 -19.53 -28.01 -22.98
C ALA A 190 -21.04 -27.89 -23.17
N GLU A 191 -21.67 -28.94 -23.66
CA GLU A 191 -23.13 -28.96 -23.88
C GLU A 191 -23.90 -28.46 -22.64
N GLY A 192 -24.70 -27.42 -22.84
CA GLY A 192 -25.54 -26.83 -21.78
C GLY A 192 -24.85 -25.92 -20.77
N VAL A 193 -23.55 -25.60 -20.93
CA VAL A 193 -22.80 -24.68 -20.08
C VAL A 193 -22.42 -23.43 -20.86
N ASP A 194 -22.85 -22.27 -20.40
CA ASP A 194 -22.37 -20.96 -20.87
C ASP A 194 -21.00 -20.64 -20.25
N ILE A 195 -19.94 -20.98 -21.01
CA ILE A 195 -18.54 -20.81 -20.53
C ILE A 195 -18.21 -19.35 -20.29
N GLU A 196 -18.71 -18.43 -21.11
CA GLU A 196 -18.49 -16.99 -20.91
C GLU A 196 -19.18 -16.49 -19.66
N ALA A 197 -20.41 -16.97 -19.36
CA ALA A 197 -21.09 -16.62 -18.11
C ALA A 197 -20.33 -17.14 -16.88
N VAL A 198 -19.75 -18.35 -16.96
CA VAL A 198 -18.90 -18.91 -15.89
C VAL A 198 -17.64 -18.06 -15.70
N ALA A 199 -16.98 -17.67 -16.79
CA ALA A 199 -15.80 -16.81 -16.72
C ALA A 199 -16.11 -15.44 -16.10
N ARG A 200 -17.19 -14.80 -16.55
CA ARG A 200 -17.65 -13.51 -16.00
C ARG A 200 -18.00 -13.60 -14.53
N ALA A 201 -18.64 -14.68 -14.09
CA ALA A 201 -18.95 -14.90 -12.68
C ALA A 201 -17.67 -15.03 -11.83
N LEU A 202 -16.70 -15.83 -12.27
CA LEU A 202 -15.41 -16.02 -11.60
C LEU A 202 -14.64 -14.69 -11.50
N PHE A 203 -14.59 -13.91 -12.58
CA PHE A 203 -13.87 -12.62 -12.58
C PHE A 203 -14.57 -11.57 -11.72
N SER A 204 -15.91 -11.60 -11.67
CA SER A 204 -16.71 -10.75 -10.78
C SER A 204 -16.43 -11.06 -9.31
N GLU A 205 -16.36 -12.35 -8.94
CA GLU A 205 -16.00 -12.79 -7.60
C GLU A 205 -14.60 -12.31 -7.22
N GLY A 206 -13.61 -12.51 -8.10
CA GLY A 206 -12.25 -12.02 -7.88
C GLY A 206 -12.16 -10.48 -7.76
N SER A 207 -12.93 -9.75 -8.55
CA SER A 207 -13.04 -8.29 -8.45
C SER A 207 -13.59 -7.85 -7.08
N ASN A 208 -14.62 -8.54 -6.57
CA ASN A 208 -15.22 -8.26 -5.27
C ASN A 208 -14.26 -8.60 -4.11
N GLU A 209 -13.52 -9.71 -4.22
CA GLU A 209 -12.49 -10.08 -3.26
C GLU A 209 -11.39 -9.00 -3.18
N ILE A 210 -10.91 -8.53 -4.34
CA ILE A 210 -9.91 -7.45 -4.42
C ILE A 210 -10.45 -6.17 -3.78
N ALA A 211 -11.70 -5.78 -4.07
CA ALA A 211 -12.33 -4.59 -3.51
C ALA A 211 -12.41 -4.67 -1.99
N THR A 212 -12.92 -5.77 -1.44
CA THR A 212 -13.05 -6.00 0.00
C THR A 212 -11.69 -5.96 0.70
N THR A 213 -10.67 -6.58 0.11
CA THR A 213 -9.32 -6.58 0.67
C THR A 213 -8.70 -5.18 0.64
N LEU A 214 -8.91 -4.43 -0.43
CA LEU A 214 -8.43 -3.06 -0.59
C LEU A 214 -9.05 -2.11 0.45
N GLU A 215 -10.35 -2.21 0.68
CA GLU A 215 -11.05 -1.44 1.72
C GLU A 215 -10.52 -1.77 3.12
N ALA A 216 -10.39 -3.06 3.44
CA ALA A 216 -9.84 -3.51 4.71
C ALA A 216 -8.40 -3.02 4.93
N LEU A 217 -7.53 -3.12 3.92
CA LEU A 217 -6.16 -2.60 3.97
C LEU A 217 -6.12 -1.10 4.20
N THR A 218 -6.94 -0.33 3.48
CA THR A 218 -7.01 1.12 3.63
C THR A 218 -7.39 1.51 5.06
N LEU A 219 -8.42 0.87 5.62
CA LEU A 219 -8.87 1.09 6.99
C LEU A 219 -7.77 0.74 8.02
N LYS A 220 -7.13 -0.42 7.88
CA LYS A 220 -6.10 -0.87 8.83
C LYS A 220 -4.83 -0.04 8.75
N LEU A 221 -4.44 0.45 7.57
CA LEU A 221 -3.32 1.38 7.40
C LEU A 221 -3.64 2.75 8.01
N GLY A 222 -4.87 3.25 7.90
CA GLY A 222 -5.32 4.45 8.60
C GLY A 222 -5.23 4.30 10.12
N ALA A 223 -5.71 3.18 10.67
CA ALA A 223 -5.59 2.86 12.09
C ALA A 223 -4.13 2.75 12.56
N LEU A 224 -3.22 2.26 11.71
CA LEU A 224 -1.79 2.24 11.99
C LEU A 224 -1.21 3.66 12.08
N LEU A 225 -1.59 4.58 11.19
CA LEU A 225 -1.19 5.99 11.27
C LEU A 225 -1.69 6.64 12.55
N GLU A 226 -2.95 6.39 12.93
CA GLU A 226 -3.51 6.91 14.18
C GLU A 226 -2.74 6.40 15.40
N ALA A 227 -2.41 5.11 15.45
CA ALA A 227 -1.62 4.55 16.54
C ALA A 227 -0.20 5.17 16.65
N MET A 228 0.35 5.67 15.54
CA MET A 228 1.65 6.36 15.50
C MET A 228 1.57 7.86 15.78
N HIS A 229 0.39 8.48 15.75
CA HIS A 229 0.21 9.91 15.93
C HIS A 229 0.93 10.50 17.16
N PRO A 230 0.89 9.88 18.36
CA PRO A 230 1.60 10.43 19.53
C PRO A 230 3.12 10.56 19.31
N MET A 231 3.72 9.69 18.51
CA MET A 231 5.16 9.78 18.17
C MET A 231 5.44 10.94 17.22
N PHE A 232 4.56 11.17 16.25
CA PHE A 232 4.68 12.31 15.34
C PHE A 232 4.59 13.64 16.07
N GLU A 233 3.63 13.76 17.00
CA GLU A 233 3.50 14.94 17.85
C GLU A 233 4.74 15.21 18.73
N LEU A 234 5.33 14.15 19.31
CA LEU A 234 6.53 14.31 20.13
C LEU A 234 7.68 14.94 19.34
N VAL A 235 7.89 14.51 18.09
CA VAL A 235 8.94 15.08 17.23
C VAL A 235 8.62 16.52 16.85
N ALA A 236 7.38 16.82 16.48
CA ALA A 236 6.95 18.16 16.12
C ALA A 236 7.12 19.15 17.32
N LYS A 237 6.67 18.75 18.52
CA LYS A 237 6.81 19.55 19.76
C LYS A 237 8.28 19.78 20.14
N ALA A 238 9.14 18.78 20.01
CA ALA A 238 10.58 18.90 20.29
C ALA A 238 11.27 19.90 19.35
N ALA A 239 10.87 19.91 18.06
CA ALA A 239 11.38 20.87 17.08
C ALA A 239 11.01 22.31 17.42
N THR A 240 9.75 22.55 17.80
CA THR A 240 9.25 23.89 18.17
C THR A 240 9.98 24.44 19.41
N LYS A 241 10.19 23.62 20.45
CA LYS A 241 10.94 24.02 21.64
C LYS A 241 12.38 24.42 21.31
N LYS A 242 13.04 23.67 20.42
CA LYS A 242 14.43 23.98 20.04
C LYS A 242 14.53 25.25 19.20
N ALA A 243 13.54 25.59 18.39
CA ALA A 243 13.48 26.85 17.65
C ALA A 243 13.33 28.04 18.63
N ALA A 244 12.35 27.99 19.55
CA ALA A 244 12.11 29.02 20.52
C ALA A 244 13.34 29.26 21.46
N SER A 245 14.08 28.20 21.82
CA SER A 245 15.29 28.34 22.63
C SER A 245 16.45 29.03 21.91
N LYS A 246 16.49 28.98 20.57
CA LYS A 246 17.51 29.70 19.77
C LYS A 246 17.18 31.17 19.64
N GLU A 247 15.92 31.51 19.39
CA GLU A 247 15.47 32.92 19.32
C GLU A 247 15.59 33.69 20.65
N ALA A 248 15.59 33.00 21.78
CA ALA A 248 15.75 33.61 23.11
C ALA A 248 17.22 33.86 23.49
N VAL A 249 18.19 33.40 22.69
CA VAL A 249 19.65 33.52 22.97
C VAL A 249 20.32 34.51 22.01
N GLU A 250 19.63 34.90 20.90
CA GLU A 250 20.03 35.96 19.99
C GLU A 250 19.41 37.31 20.43
#